data_431a6c8c125d4c612477f9ae17524345
#
_entry.id   431a6c8c125d4c612477f9ae17524345
#
_cell.length_a   1.000
_cell.length_b   1.000
_cell.length_c   1.000
_cell.angle_alpha   90.00
_cell.angle_beta   90.00
_cell.angle_gamma   90.00
#
_symmetry.space_group_name_H-M   'P 1'
#
loop_
_entity.id
_entity.type
_entity.pdbx_description
1 polymer ?
#
loop_
_entity_poly.entity_id
_entity_poly.type
_entity_poly.pdbx_seq_one_letter_code
_entity_poly.pdbx_strand_id
1 'polypeptide(L)'
;MYKALIIVLFLVSTKIGAAHQFQKDHININHPHIKFVISTGPAAGYMKIVNMGFETDRLIKVVTDFADTELHYSIIENGMVTMSEVDFIEVPPQKAKSLKPGTHHIMFSNFSIELIEGMSLEGSL
;
A
#
# COMPACT_ATOMS: atom_id res chain seq x y z
N MET A 1 -5.05 6.94 -20.82
CA MET A 1 -5.66 7.88 -19.88
C MET A 1 -5.66 7.24 -18.51
N TYR A 2 -4.94 7.84 -17.58
CA TYR A 2 -4.76 7.28 -16.24
C TYR A 2 -5.87 7.80 -15.33
N LYS A 3 -6.65 6.89 -14.77
CA LYS A 3 -7.60 7.25 -13.74
C LYS A 3 -6.89 7.19 -12.39
N ALA A 4 -6.77 8.31 -11.70
CA ALA A 4 -6.37 8.32 -10.32
C ALA A 4 -7.45 7.59 -9.52
N LEU A 5 -7.11 6.41 -9.00
CA LEU A 5 -8.02 5.63 -8.20
C LEU A 5 -7.94 6.12 -6.75
N ILE A 6 -8.94 6.88 -6.33
CA ILE A 6 -9.09 7.26 -4.94
C ILE A 6 -9.95 6.19 -4.28
N ILE A 7 -9.32 5.27 -3.57
CA ILE A 7 -10.01 4.30 -2.72
C ILE A 7 -9.93 4.83 -1.31
N VAL A 8 -11.07 5.24 -0.78
CA VAL A 8 -11.17 5.59 0.62
C VAL A 8 -11.25 4.28 1.41
N LEU A 9 -10.19 3.95 2.11
CA LEU A 9 -10.15 2.80 2.98
C LEU A 9 -10.92 3.11 4.26
N PHE A 10 -12.21 2.80 4.27
CA PHE A 10 -13.00 2.85 5.49
C PHE A 10 -12.77 1.57 6.30
N LEU A 11 -11.93 1.65 7.30
CA LEU A 11 -11.78 0.59 8.29
C LEU A 11 -12.81 0.79 9.39
N VAL A 12 -14.01 0.27 9.17
CA VAL A 12 -14.97 0.16 10.26
C VAL A 12 -14.50 -0.99 11.14
N SER A 13 -14.12 -0.65 12.36
CA SER A 13 -13.76 -1.62 13.38
C SER A 13 -14.98 -2.48 13.74
N THR A 14 -15.15 -3.57 13.03
CA THR A 14 -15.98 -4.67 13.50
C THR A 14 -15.09 -5.85 13.82
N LYS A 15 -15.12 -6.23 15.07
CA LYS A 15 -14.54 -7.46 15.57
C LYS A 15 -15.02 -8.62 14.72
N ILE A 16 -14.16 -9.31 14.05
CA ILE A 16 -14.22 -10.70 13.57
C ILE A 16 -13.37 -10.78 12.31
N GLY A 17 -12.41 -11.72 12.32
CA GLY A 17 -11.43 -11.97 11.28
C GLY A 17 -12.00 -12.22 9.89
N ALA A 18 -12.36 -11.17 9.20
CA ALA A 18 -12.61 -11.21 7.77
C ALA A 18 -11.39 -10.65 7.07
N ALA A 19 -10.93 -11.32 6.02
CA ALA A 19 -9.90 -10.81 5.15
C ALA A 19 -10.34 -9.42 4.67
N HIS A 20 -9.54 -8.40 4.98
CA HIS A 20 -9.82 -7.04 4.57
C HIS A 20 -9.61 -6.93 3.06
N GLN A 21 -10.71 -6.74 2.35
CA GLN A 21 -10.74 -6.58 0.91
C GLN A 21 -11.54 -5.33 0.58
N PHE A 22 -10.95 -4.49 -0.27
CA PHE A 22 -11.58 -3.26 -0.74
C PHE A 22 -11.67 -3.31 -2.25
N GLN A 23 -12.80 -2.88 -2.79
CA GLN A 23 -13.02 -2.88 -4.23
C GLN A 23 -13.58 -1.54 -4.67
N LYS A 24 -13.04 -1.01 -5.76
CA LYS A 24 -13.60 0.12 -6.48
C LYS A 24 -13.45 -0.12 -7.98
N ASP A 25 -14.55 -0.07 -8.71
CA ASP A 25 -14.58 -0.38 -10.14
C ASP A 25 -13.97 -1.77 -10.42
N HIS A 26 -12.92 -1.82 -11.21
CA HIS A 26 -12.21 -3.04 -11.59
C HIS A 26 -10.96 -3.32 -10.71
N ILE A 27 -10.72 -2.52 -9.68
CA ILE A 27 -9.56 -2.68 -8.79
C ILE A 27 -10.00 -3.25 -7.44
N ASN A 28 -9.34 -4.34 -7.05
CA ASN A 28 -9.46 -4.91 -5.71
C ASN A 28 -8.16 -4.71 -4.95
N ILE A 29 -8.27 -4.27 -3.72
CA ILE A 29 -7.17 -4.18 -2.77
C ILE A 29 -7.38 -5.24 -1.70
N ASN A 30 -6.44 -6.17 -1.61
CA ASN A 30 -6.50 -7.27 -0.67
C ASN A 30 -5.48 -7.09 0.44
N HIS A 31 -5.94 -7.25 1.66
CA HIS A 31 -5.13 -7.33 2.87
C HIS A 31 -4.10 -6.20 3.02
N PRO A 32 -4.51 -4.92 2.94
CA PRO A 32 -3.59 -3.83 3.20
C PRO A 32 -3.17 -3.82 4.67
N HIS A 33 -1.87 -3.70 4.89
CA HIS A 33 -1.31 -3.66 6.24
C HIS A 33 0.00 -2.90 6.27
N ILE A 34 0.38 -2.45 7.46
CA ILE A 34 1.63 -1.73 7.72
C ILE A 34 2.47 -2.57 8.67
N LYS A 35 3.75 -2.74 8.34
CA LYS A 35 4.74 -3.32 9.22
C LYS A 35 5.70 -2.27 9.71
N PHE A 36 5.93 -2.25 11.00
CA PHE A 36 6.84 -1.32 11.66
C PHE A 36 7.72 -2.04 12.70
N VAL A 37 8.88 -1.46 12.95
CA VAL A 37 9.80 -1.92 14.00
C VAL A 37 9.79 -0.95 15.18
N ILE A 38 9.73 0.34 14.88
CA ILE A 38 9.69 1.42 15.87
C ILE A 38 8.32 2.11 15.74
N SER A 39 7.62 2.31 16.85
CA SER A 39 6.26 2.86 16.89
C SER A 39 6.09 4.25 16.29
N THR A 40 7.17 5.00 16.13
CA THR A 40 7.19 6.32 15.49
C THR A 40 7.72 6.29 14.06
N GLY A 41 7.90 5.09 13.49
CA GLY A 41 8.29 4.82 12.11
C GLY A 41 9.69 5.20 11.75
N PRO A 42 10.20 4.93 10.53
CA PRO A 42 9.46 4.61 9.31
C PRO A 42 8.83 3.22 9.29
N ALA A 43 7.85 3.04 8.44
CA ALA A 43 7.11 1.79 8.31
C ALA A 43 6.81 1.49 6.85
N ALA A 44 6.66 0.21 6.52
CA ALA A 44 6.35 -0.24 5.17
C ALA A 44 4.90 -0.71 5.06
N GLY A 45 4.22 -0.28 4.01
CA GLY A 45 2.88 -0.71 3.68
C GLY A 45 2.88 -1.75 2.57
N TYR A 46 2.10 -2.79 2.75
CA TYR A 46 1.96 -3.90 1.82
C TYR A 46 0.50 -4.18 1.52
N MET A 47 0.24 -4.64 0.32
CA MET A 47 -1.08 -5.07 -0.13
C MET A 47 -0.98 -5.84 -1.42
N LYS A 48 -2.04 -6.52 -1.79
CA LYS A 48 -2.19 -7.11 -3.11
C LYS A 48 -3.20 -6.28 -3.90
N ILE A 49 -2.78 -5.76 -5.04
CA ILE A 49 -3.63 -4.99 -5.95
C ILE A 49 -3.99 -5.89 -7.12
N VAL A 50 -5.29 -6.10 -7.35
CA VAL A 50 -5.80 -6.91 -8.46
C VAL A 50 -6.51 -6.00 -9.45
N ASN A 51 -6.05 -6.01 -10.68
CA ASN A 51 -6.69 -5.31 -11.79
C ASN A 51 -7.56 -6.28 -12.57
N MET A 52 -8.86 -6.19 -12.40
CA MET A 52 -9.83 -7.02 -13.11
C MET A 52 -10.31 -6.38 -14.43
N GLY A 53 -9.79 -5.21 -14.77
CA GLY A 53 -10.08 -4.51 -16.00
C GLY A 53 -9.26 -5.02 -17.18
N PHE A 54 -9.45 -4.41 -18.33
CA PHE A 54 -8.80 -4.79 -19.59
C PHE A 54 -7.69 -3.83 -20.02
N GLU A 55 -7.40 -2.83 -19.20
CA GLU A 55 -6.33 -1.86 -19.41
C GLU A 55 -5.38 -1.84 -18.23
N THR A 56 -4.11 -1.51 -18.47
CA THR A 56 -3.14 -1.29 -17.40
C THR A 56 -3.59 -0.14 -16.51
N ASP A 57 -3.58 -0.34 -15.20
CA ASP A 57 -3.78 0.70 -14.21
C ASP A 57 -2.49 0.99 -13.47
N ARG A 58 -2.42 2.11 -12.77
CA ARG A 58 -1.24 2.54 -12.02
C ARG A 58 -1.62 3.04 -10.64
N LEU A 59 -0.89 2.57 -9.64
CA LEU A 59 -0.87 3.20 -8.34
C LEU A 59 0.08 4.38 -8.42
N ILE A 60 -0.43 5.60 -8.28
CA ILE A 60 0.37 6.82 -8.42
C ILE A 60 0.62 7.51 -7.08
N LYS A 61 -0.23 7.29 -6.09
CA LYS A 61 -0.13 7.94 -4.79
C LYS A 61 -0.97 7.23 -3.73
N VAL A 62 -0.45 7.24 -2.51
CA VAL A 62 -1.20 6.89 -1.31
C VAL A 62 -1.30 8.15 -0.46
N VAL A 63 -2.47 8.45 0.06
CA VAL A 63 -2.71 9.63 0.89
C VAL A 63 -3.22 9.18 2.25
N THR A 64 -2.56 9.67 3.29
CA THR A 64 -2.99 9.50 4.68
C THR A 64 -2.88 10.83 5.41
N ASP A 65 -3.58 10.99 6.52
CA ASP A 65 -3.48 12.16 7.38
C ASP A 65 -2.50 11.94 8.55
N PHE A 66 -1.96 10.74 8.69
CA PHE A 66 -1.11 10.37 9.83
C PHE A 66 0.38 10.24 9.48
N ALA A 67 0.76 10.26 8.22
CA ALA A 67 2.15 10.11 7.78
C ALA A 67 2.36 10.63 6.37
N ASP A 68 3.61 10.91 6.04
CA ASP A 68 4.04 11.12 4.66
C ASP A 68 4.21 9.77 3.98
N THR A 69 3.91 9.70 2.69
CA THR A 69 3.97 8.46 1.91
C THR A 69 4.78 8.62 0.64
N GLU A 70 5.52 7.58 0.29
CA GLU A 70 6.22 7.44 -0.98
C GLU A 70 6.04 6.03 -1.50
N LEU A 71 6.11 5.86 -2.82
CA LEU A 71 6.17 4.54 -3.45
C LEU A 71 7.63 4.17 -3.64
N HIS A 72 8.02 2.98 -3.16
CA HIS A 72 9.39 2.51 -3.19
C HIS A 72 9.51 1.14 -3.85
N TYR A 73 10.69 0.88 -4.39
CA TYR A 73 11.13 -0.43 -4.84
C TYR A 73 12.42 -0.81 -4.11
N SER A 74 12.48 -2.01 -3.59
CA SER A 74 13.67 -2.55 -2.93
C SER A 74 14.53 -3.33 -3.92
N ILE A 75 15.83 -3.09 -3.89
CA ILE A 75 16.83 -3.84 -4.65
C ILE A 75 17.77 -4.50 -3.66
N ILE A 76 18.02 -5.79 -3.84
CA ILE A 76 18.99 -6.53 -3.03
C ILE A 76 20.20 -6.81 -3.91
N GLU A 77 21.33 -6.20 -3.57
CA GLU A 77 22.62 -6.40 -4.26
C GLU A 77 23.70 -6.67 -3.21
N ASN A 78 24.49 -7.74 -3.43
CA ASN A 78 25.61 -8.09 -2.55
C ASN A 78 25.23 -8.14 -1.05
N GLY A 79 24.04 -8.63 -0.72
CA GLY A 79 23.54 -8.68 0.65
C GLY A 79 23.07 -7.35 1.22
N MET A 80 23.11 -6.28 0.44
CA MET A 80 22.62 -4.95 0.83
C MET A 80 21.26 -4.68 0.23
N VAL A 81 20.34 -4.11 1.03
CA VAL A 81 19.04 -3.66 0.58
C VAL A 81 19.11 -2.16 0.29
N THR A 82 18.82 -1.80 -0.96
CA THR A 82 18.72 -0.40 -1.40
C THR A 82 17.27 -0.12 -1.79
N MET A 83 16.71 0.97 -1.31
CA MET A 83 15.36 1.40 -1.65
C MET A 83 15.42 2.62 -2.56
N SER A 84 14.60 2.64 -3.59
CA SER A 84 14.47 3.76 -4.52
C SER A 84 13.02 4.18 -4.63
N GLU A 85 12.76 5.48 -4.63
CA GLU A 85 11.43 6.02 -4.91
C GLU A 85 11.08 5.78 -6.38
N VAL A 86 9.83 5.41 -6.63
CA VAL A 86 9.26 5.27 -7.97
C VAL A 86 8.03 6.17 -8.10
N ASP A 87 7.78 6.65 -9.33
CA ASP A 87 6.66 7.56 -9.57
C ASP A 87 5.31 6.82 -9.57
N PHE A 88 5.31 5.56 -9.94
CA PHE A 88 4.10 4.74 -10.00
C PHE A 88 4.43 3.25 -9.93
N ILE A 89 3.41 2.46 -9.63
CA ILE A 89 3.46 1.00 -9.68
C ILE A 89 2.40 0.53 -10.67
N GLU A 90 2.81 -0.13 -11.75
CA GLU A 90 1.88 -0.64 -12.75
C GLU A 90 1.22 -1.94 -12.31
N VAL A 91 -0.07 -2.04 -12.61
CA VAL A 91 -0.84 -3.26 -12.45
C VAL A 91 -1.44 -3.61 -13.82
N PRO A 92 -0.85 -4.56 -14.56
CA PRO A 92 -1.36 -4.94 -15.88
C PRO A 92 -2.78 -5.46 -15.83
N PRO A 93 -3.50 -5.44 -16.98
CA PRO A 93 -4.88 -5.92 -17.03
C PRO A 93 -4.96 -7.41 -16.70
N GLN A 94 -5.99 -7.81 -15.98
CA GLN A 94 -6.25 -9.19 -15.56
C GLN A 94 -5.09 -9.80 -14.74
N LYS A 95 -4.32 -8.95 -14.05
CA LYS A 95 -3.15 -9.32 -13.25
C LYS A 95 -3.25 -8.77 -11.84
N ALA A 96 -2.47 -9.36 -10.95
CA ALA A 96 -2.28 -8.89 -9.60
C ALA A 96 -0.84 -8.40 -9.40
N LYS A 97 -0.69 -7.35 -8.60
CA LYS A 97 0.60 -6.85 -8.13
C LYS A 97 0.64 -6.98 -6.62
N SER A 98 1.57 -7.77 -6.11
CA SER A 98 1.78 -7.89 -4.67
C SER A 98 2.87 -6.93 -4.22
N LEU A 99 2.50 -6.02 -3.32
CA LEU A 99 3.48 -5.21 -2.60
C LEU A 99 3.89 -6.03 -1.37
N LYS A 100 5.14 -6.43 -1.32
CA LYS A 100 5.68 -7.33 -0.30
C LYS A 100 7.15 -7.04 -0.04
N PRO A 101 7.72 -7.51 1.09
CA PRO A 101 9.13 -7.33 1.38
C PRO A 101 10.04 -7.77 0.23
N GLY A 102 11.04 -6.95 -0.09
CA GLY A 102 11.98 -7.22 -1.19
C GLY A 102 11.49 -6.82 -2.58
N THR A 103 10.32 -6.21 -2.68
CA THR A 103 9.74 -5.72 -3.94
C THR A 103 9.24 -4.28 -3.75
N HIS A 104 8.14 -3.93 -4.43
CA HIS A 104 7.48 -2.64 -4.22
C HIS A 104 6.82 -2.58 -2.84
N HIS A 105 6.80 -1.39 -2.26
CA HIS A 105 6.11 -1.10 -1.02
C HIS A 105 5.75 0.38 -0.93
N ILE A 106 4.85 0.69 0.01
CA ILE A 106 4.54 2.06 0.38
C ILE A 106 5.41 2.38 1.59
N MET A 107 6.24 3.43 1.49
CA MET A 107 7.04 3.89 2.62
C MET A 107 6.29 4.98 3.35
N PHE A 108 6.03 4.74 4.63
CA PHE A 108 5.44 5.72 5.55
C PHE A 108 6.52 6.32 6.43
N SER A 109 6.53 7.63 6.53
CA SER A 109 7.48 8.38 7.37
C SER A 109 6.80 9.58 8.02
N ASN A 110 7.49 10.22 8.97
CA ASN A 110 6.99 11.42 9.64
C ASN A 110 5.58 11.24 10.24
N PHE A 111 5.41 10.17 11.02
CA PHE A 111 4.14 9.87 11.67
C PHE A 111 3.74 10.95 12.66
N SER A 112 2.49 11.38 12.60
CA SER A 112 1.85 12.24 13.61
C SER A 112 1.22 11.45 14.76
N ILE A 113 1.25 10.13 14.68
CA ILE A 113 0.69 9.21 15.66
C ILE A 113 1.73 8.16 16.04
N GLU A 114 1.52 7.50 17.17
CA GLU A 114 2.27 6.33 17.58
C GLU A 114 1.61 5.07 17.02
N LEU A 115 2.40 4.21 16.37
CA LEU A 115 1.90 2.95 15.84
C LEU A 115 1.78 1.91 16.96
N ILE A 116 0.63 1.25 16.99
CA ILE A 116 0.33 0.18 17.94
C ILE A 116 -0.11 -1.04 17.14
N GLU A 117 0.45 -2.20 17.44
CA GLU A 117 0.09 -3.45 16.77
C GLU A 117 -1.43 -3.70 16.89
N GLY A 118 -2.04 -4.06 15.77
CA GLY A 118 -3.47 -4.34 15.68
C GLY A 118 -4.37 -3.13 15.51
N MET A 119 -3.83 -1.89 15.51
CA MET A 119 -4.64 -0.71 15.23
C MET A 119 -5.07 -0.63 13.77
N SER A 120 -6.16 0.06 13.52
CA SER A 120 -6.66 0.35 12.17
C SER A 120 -6.47 1.80 11.82
N LEU A 121 -6.01 2.06 10.59
CA LEU A 121 -5.74 3.41 10.08
C LEU A 121 -6.47 3.60 8.74
N GLU A 122 -6.79 4.84 8.43
CA GLU A 122 -7.43 5.19 7.16
C GLU A 122 -6.45 5.83 6.21
N GLY A 123 -6.58 5.49 4.93
CA GLY A 123 -5.84 6.08 3.85
C GLY A 123 -6.61 5.99 2.54
N SER A 124 -6.11 6.65 1.50
CA SER A 124 -6.67 6.60 0.15
C SER A 124 -5.57 6.42 -0.89
N LEU A 125 -5.96 5.83 -2.00
CA LEU A 125 -5.07 5.54 -3.13
C LEU A 125 -5.52 6.28 -4.38
#